data_a53c52e24a6653a5b19694dfb5f80285
#
_entry.id   a53c52e24a6653a5b19694dfb5f80285
#
_cell.length_a   1.000
_cell.length_b   1.000
_cell.length_c   1.000
_cell.angle_alpha   90.00
_cell.angle_beta   90.00
_cell.angle_gamma   90.00
#
_symmetry.space_group_name_H-M   'P 1'
#
loop_
_entity.id
_entity.type
_entity.pdbx_description
1 polymer ?
#
loop_
_entity_poly.entity_id
_entity_poly.type
_entity_poly.pdbx_seq_one_letter_code
_entity_poly.pdbx_strand_id
1 'polypeptide(L)'
;MALPSFITKIKSRVEYEFKKTLYRNLVFKGGGVRGIAYMGALEVLEETGLLDNIERVAGASAGAIAATLVSFRLSAHETKQLFLSLDITRVPQTIDNGKKNRLPLSEENACTRRFFDRYGWYSSMYFYRWMESIIGLQCDGNRRATFADFQTYGFRDLYIVAANISRQRTEVFSAETTPDVAVADAVRMSMSIPLFFEALQFDGTQFGAGDFYVDGGLYDNFPTHIFDKEQYANWAFRDNINWETLGLFLRQEQSLQDREPEIPGDVWQFLTLAARNLYHSHQMSAYQTNPVDKHRTVEISDCGISALEFDIEPGSERHKQLFDSGRQAVRDFFEIDSRRSPRKKIVETIKEHVQAP
;
A
#
# COMPACT_ATOMS: atom_id res chain seq x y z
N MET A 1 27.37 -0.96 36.54
CA MET A 1 28.51 -0.95 35.59
C MET A 1 27.95 -0.90 34.20
N ALA A 2 28.25 0.13 33.41
CA ALA A 2 27.84 0.21 32.01
C ALA A 2 28.64 -0.85 31.20
N LEU A 3 27.97 -1.65 30.40
CA LEU A 3 28.63 -2.59 29.48
C LEU A 3 29.57 -1.81 28.55
N PRO A 4 30.77 -2.31 28.25
CA PRO A 4 31.70 -1.64 27.36
C PRO A 4 31.03 -1.34 26.00
N SER A 5 31.31 -0.16 25.44
CA SER A 5 30.70 0.32 24.17
C SER A 5 30.86 -0.66 22.99
N PHE A 6 31.87 -1.50 23.04
CA PHE A 6 32.14 -2.57 22.07
C PHE A 6 31.11 -3.69 22.13
N ILE A 7 30.70 -4.13 23.33
CA ILE A 7 29.67 -5.19 23.49
C ILE A 7 28.29 -4.68 23.04
N THR A 8 28.01 -3.40 23.28
CA THR A 8 26.77 -2.76 22.82
C THR A 8 26.72 -2.70 21.29
N LYS A 9 27.84 -2.38 20.63
CA LYS A 9 27.93 -2.37 19.15
C LYS A 9 27.81 -3.78 18.55
N ILE A 10 28.38 -4.79 19.17
CA ILE A 10 28.24 -6.19 18.69
C ILE A 10 26.79 -6.66 18.83
N LYS A 11 26.15 -6.41 19.96
CA LYS A 11 24.73 -6.76 20.16
C LYS A 11 23.82 -6.06 19.14
N SER A 12 23.99 -4.77 18.91
CA SER A 12 23.18 -4.03 17.92
C SER A 12 23.39 -4.56 16.50
N ARG A 13 24.61 -4.92 16.14
CA ARG A 13 24.93 -5.50 14.84
C ARG A 13 24.32 -6.90 14.66
N VAL A 14 24.38 -7.75 15.66
CA VAL A 14 23.75 -9.08 15.64
C VAL A 14 22.22 -8.97 15.55
N GLU A 15 21.62 -8.05 16.32
CA GLU A 15 20.17 -7.79 16.23
C GLU A 15 19.75 -7.24 14.86
N TYR A 16 20.57 -6.39 14.27
CA TYR A 16 20.34 -5.86 12.93
C TYR A 16 20.39 -6.96 11.86
N GLU A 17 21.45 -7.77 11.87
CA GLU A 17 21.60 -8.90 10.93
C GLU A 17 20.46 -9.93 11.10
N PHE A 18 20.03 -10.19 12.32
CA PHE A 18 18.88 -11.06 12.59
C PHE A 18 17.58 -10.50 12.03
N LYS A 19 17.31 -9.21 12.26
CA LYS A 19 16.11 -8.53 11.70
C LYS A 19 16.12 -8.53 10.17
N LYS A 20 17.28 -8.34 9.56
CA LYS A 20 17.47 -8.35 8.11
C LYS A 20 17.06 -9.69 7.49
N THR A 21 17.36 -10.82 8.15
CA THR A 21 17.05 -12.15 7.66
C THR A 21 15.66 -12.65 8.06
N LEU A 22 14.97 -11.92 8.95
CA LEU A 22 13.69 -12.33 9.48
C LEU A 22 12.56 -12.24 8.45
N TYR A 23 12.46 -11.09 7.74
CA TYR A 23 11.26 -10.79 6.97
C TYR A 23 11.26 -11.46 5.59
N ARG A 24 10.12 -12.10 5.26
CA ARG A 24 9.83 -12.76 3.99
C ARG A 24 8.62 -12.15 3.29
N ASN A 25 7.75 -11.51 4.05
CA ASN A 25 6.52 -10.92 3.55
C ASN A 25 6.53 -9.41 3.79
N LEU A 26 6.15 -8.61 2.79
CA LEU A 26 6.08 -7.16 2.88
C LEU A 26 4.66 -6.69 2.54
N VAL A 27 4.05 -5.94 3.43
CA VAL A 27 2.66 -5.49 3.30
C VAL A 27 2.59 -3.97 3.28
N PHE A 28 1.88 -3.43 2.29
CA PHE A 28 1.72 -2.00 2.08
C PHE A 28 0.28 -1.58 2.37
N LYS A 29 0.10 -0.61 3.29
CA LYS A 29 -1.19 0.01 3.55
C LYS A 29 -1.64 0.89 2.39
N GLY A 30 -2.94 0.97 2.13
CA GLY A 30 -3.51 1.99 1.24
C GLY A 30 -3.34 3.41 1.78
N GLY A 31 -3.25 4.38 0.88
CA GLY A 31 -3.02 5.77 1.30
C GLY A 31 -3.04 6.83 0.21
N GLY A 32 -3.53 6.55 -0.98
CA GLY A 32 -3.57 7.51 -2.09
C GLY A 32 -2.19 8.04 -2.46
N VAL A 33 -2.07 9.35 -2.71
CA VAL A 33 -0.81 9.99 -3.12
C VAL A 33 0.33 9.81 -2.10
N ARG A 34 0.01 9.55 -0.84
CA ARG A 34 1.00 9.30 0.23
C ARG A 34 1.85 8.06 -0.02
N GLY A 35 1.46 7.20 -0.98
CA GLY A 35 2.28 6.09 -1.46
C GLY A 35 3.66 6.49 -2.00
N ILE A 36 3.90 7.77 -2.31
CA ILE A 36 5.22 8.34 -2.60
C ILE A 36 6.23 7.98 -1.49
N ALA A 37 5.81 7.96 -0.24
CA ALA A 37 6.66 7.64 0.90
C ALA A 37 7.20 6.20 0.85
N TYR A 38 6.50 5.28 0.20
CA TYR A 38 6.99 3.92 0.02
C TYR A 38 8.28 3.86 -0.82
N MET A 39 8.43 4.76 -1.78
CA MET A 39 9.65 4.79 -2.61
C MET A 39 10.89 5.15 -1.77
N GLY A 40 10.74 6.05 -0.79
CA GLY A 40 11.79 6.33 0.18
C GLY A 40 12.06 5.18 1.15
N ALA A 41 11.01 4.51 1.61
CA ALA A 41 11.13 3.33 2.46
C ALA A 41 11.86 2.19 1.75
N LEU A 42 11.52 1.92 0.48
CA LEU A 42 12.14 0.87 -0.34
C LEU A 42 13.63 1.10 -0.56
N GLU A 43 14.06 2.35 -0.74
CA GLU A 43 15.48 2.69 -0.88
C GLU A 43 16.28 2.21 0.35
N VAL A 44 15.80 2.46 1.56
CA VAL A 44 16.47 2.03 2.78
C VAL A 44 16.34 0.51 3.00
N LEU A 45 15.21 -0.09 2.65
CA LEU A 45 15.05 -1.55 2.72
C LEU A 45 16.02 -2.28 1.78
N GLU A 46 16.33 -1.70 0.60
CA GLU A 46 17.35 -2.21 -0.31
C GLU A 46 18.77 -2.00 0.24
N GLU A 47 19.11 -0.78 0.69
CA GLU A 47 20.39 -0.46 1.33
C GLU A 47 20.72 -1.43 2.47
N THR A 48 19.72 -1.89 3.18
CA THR A 48 19.85 -2.88 4.24
C THR A 48 19.92 -4.32 3.74
N GLY A 49 19.68 -4.59 2.46
CA GLY A 49 19.58 -5.92 1.85
C GLY A 49 18.36 -6.71 2.33
N LEU A 50 17.34 -6.04 2.88
CA LEU A 50 16.13 -6.69 3.37
C LEU A 50 15.22 -7.09 2.21
N LEU A 51 15.18 -6.29 1.14
CA LEU A 51 14.37 -6.60 -0.05
C LEU A 51 14.75 -7.92 -0.73
N ASP A 52 16.02 -8.35 -0.62
CA ASP A 52 16.50 -9.59 -1.21
C ASP A 52 15.81 -10.83 -0.63
N ASN A 53 15.37 -10.74 0.64
CA ASN A 53 14.73 -11.83 1.35
C ASN A 53 13.21 -11.85 1.20
N ILE A 54 12.61 -10.80 0.65
CA ILE A 54 11.16 -10.73 0.47
C ILE A 54 10.72 -11.66 -0.66
N GLU A 55 9.84 -12.57 -0.33
CA GLU A 55 9.24 -13.55 -1.23
C GLU A 55 7.83 -13.15 -1.66
N ARG A 56 7.07 -12.54 -0.74
CA ARG A 56 5.66 -12.21 -0.93
C ARG A 56 5.39 -10.75 -0.64
N VAL A 57 4.51 -10.14 -1.43
CA VAL A 57 4.10 -8.76 -1.26
C VAL A 57 2.58 -8.63 -1.31
N ALA A 58 2.02 -7.81 -0.44
CA ALA A 58 0.57 -7.56 -0.41
C ALA A 58 0.25 -6.08 -0.24
N GLY A 59 -0.91 -5.66 -0.73
CA GLY A 59 -1.36 -4.29 -0.51
C GLY A 59 -2.78 -4.00 -0.96
N ALA A 60 -3.29 -2.87 -0.48
CA ALA A 60 -4.58 -2.30 -0.88
C ALA A 60 -4.37 -0.88 -1.42
N SER A 61 -5.15 -0.44 -2.42
CA SER A 61 -5.09 0.92 -2.97
C SER A 61 -3.66 1.32 -3.42
N ALA A 62 -3.13 2.44 -2.95
CA ALA A 62 -1.73 2.82 -3.19
C ALA A 62 -0.72 1.74 -2.76
N GLY A 63 -1.08 0.95 -1.75
CA GLY A 63 -0.30 -0.22 -1.33
C GLY A 63 -0.31 -1.34 -2.37
N ALA A 64 -1.40 -1.53 -3.10
CA ALA A 64 -1.49 -2.47 -4.21
C ALA A 64 -0.56 -2.06 -5.37
N ILE A 65 -0.47 -0.76 -5.64
CA ILE A 65 0.46 -0.21 -6.63
C ILE A 65 1.91 -0.51 -6.20
N ALA A 66 2.26 -0.17 -4.96
CA ALA A 66 3.61 -0.40 -4.43
C ALA A 66 3.96 -1.91 -4.43
N ALA A 67 3.04 -2.77 -3.96
CA ALA A 67 3.23 -4.22 -3.97
C ALA A 67 3.48 -4.77 -5.39
N THR A 68 2.71 -4.29 -6.39
CA THR A 68 2.89 -4.69 -7.79
C THR A 68 4.28 -4.29 -8.32
N LEU A 69 4.70 -3.05 -8.09
CA LEU A 69 6.03 -2.61 -8.54
C LEU A 69 7.17 -3.38 -7.86
N VAL A 70 7.03 -3.63 -6.55
CA VAL A 70 8.02 -4.41 -5.79
C VAL A 70 8.03 -5.87 -6.21
N SER A 71 6.90 -6.41 -6.68
CA SER A 71 6.84 -7.82 -7.12
C SER A 71 7.81 -8.13 -8.27
N PHE A 72 8.13 -7.18 -9.12
CA PHE A 72 9.04 -7.35 -10.27
C PHE A 72 10.50 -7.64 -9.91
N ARG A 73 10.90 -7.57 -8.65
CA ARG A 73 12.28 -7.79 -8.17
C ARG A 73 13.31 -6.81 -8.74
N LEU A 74 12.86 -5.66 -9.18
CA LEU A 74 13.71 -4.56 -9.61
C LEU A 74 14.41 -3.90 -8.41
N SER A 75 15.50 -3.18 -8.66
CA SER A 75 16.12 -2.32 -7.64
C SER A 75 15.16 -1.24 -7.16
N ALA A 76 15.39 -0.69 -5.97
CA ALA A 76 14.61 0.43 -5.44
C ALA A 76 14.68 1.64 -6.37
N HIS A 77 15.84 1.87 -7.01
CA HIS A 77 15.99 2.92 -8.01
C HIS A 77 15.08 2.71 -9.23
N GLU A 78 15.11 1.53 -9.85
CA GLU A 78 14.25 1.20 -11.00
C GLU A 78 12.76 1.23 -10.62
N THR A 79 12.39 0.67 -9.47
CA THR A 79 11.04 0.72 -8.93
C THR A 79 10.55 2.16 -8.78
N LYS A 80 11.40 3.05 -8.25
CA LYS A 80 11.13 4.49 -8.14
C LYS A 80 10.95 5.14 -9.51
N GLN A 81 11.79 4.81 -10.51
CA GLN A 81 11.64 5.35 -11.87
C GLN A 81 10.30 4.93 -12.49
N LEU A 82 9.90 3.68 -12.33
CA LEU A 82 8.59 3.23 -12.77
C LEU A 82 7.47 4.01 -12.08
N PHE A 83 7.53 4.19 -10.76
CA PHE A 83 6.54 4.96 -10.02
C PHE A 83 6.48 6.42 -10.48
N LEU A 84 7.64 7.08 -10.68
CA LEU A 84 7.72 8.46 -11.15
C LEU A 84 7.26 8.65 -12.60
N SER A 85 7.15 7.59 -13.39
CA SER A 85 6.58 7.65 -14.74
C SER A 85 5.05 7.87 -14.72
N LEU A 86 4.39 7.67 -13.56
CA LEU A 86 3.00 8.03 -13.35
C LEU A 86 2.89 9.52 -13.06
N ASP A 87 2.25 10.27 -13.94
CA ASP A 87 1.83 11.63 -13.65
C ASP A 87 0.63 11.59 -12.70
N ILE A 88 0.90 11.69 -11.40
CA ILE A 88 -0.11 11.58 -10.35
C ILE A 88 -1.20 12.66 -10.52
N THR A 89 -0.86 13.83 -11.07
CA THR A 89 -1.81 14.92 -11.26
C THR A 89 -2.90 14.58 -12.27
N ARG A 90 -2.66 13.60 -13.13
CA ARG A 90 -3.61 13.10 -14.14
C ARG A 90 -4.42 11.90 -13.70
N VAL A 91 -4.11 11.31 -12.55
CA VAL A 91 -4.81 10.09 -12.07
C VAL A 91 -6.30 10.34 -11.86
N PRO A 92 -6.76 11.44 -11.22
CA PRO A 92 -8.18 11.82 -11.24
C PRO A 92 -8.54 12.42 -12.60
N GLN A 93 -9.03 11.58 -13.50
CA GLN A 93 -9.33 12.00 -14.87
C GLN A 93 -10.79 12.43 -15.01
N THR A 94 -11.02 13.69 -15.43
CA THR A 94 -12.37 14.24 -15.66
C THR A 94 -12.91 13.85 -17.04
N ILE A 95 -12.17 14.23 -18.06
CA ILE A 95 -12.29 13.76 -19.46
C ILE A 95 -10.89 13.37 -19.94
N ASP A 96 -10.77 12.73 -21.09
CA ASP A 96 -9.56 12.13 -21.63
C ASP A 96 -8.27 13.00 -21.64
N ASN A 97 -8.31 14.29 -21.29
CA ASN A 97 -7.17 15.21 -21.35
C ASN A 97 -6.90 16.03 -20.06
N GLY A 98 -7.32 15.56 -18.89
CA GLY A 98 -7.24 16.21 -17.58
C GLY A 98 -6.20 17.30 -17.36
N LYS A 99 -6.63 18.57 -17.31
CA LYS A 99 -5.95 19.66 -16.60
C LYS A 99 -6.90 20.24 -15.56
N LYS A 100 -6.45 20.26 -14.31
CA LYS A 100 -7.19 20.88 -13.20
C LYS A 100 -7.17 22.39 -13.36
N ASN A 101 -8.32 22.99 -13.67
CA ASN A 101 -8.73 24.33 -13.27
C ASN A 101 -10.15 24.52 -13.78
N ARG A 102 -11.12 24.86 -12.90
CA ARG A 102 -12.55 25.01 -13.14
C ARG A 102 -13.02 24.30 -14.41
N LEU A 103 -13.59 23.13 -14.23
CA LEU A 103 -14.04 22.28 -15.34
C LEU A 103 -14.93 23.09 -16.28
N PRO A 104 -14.71 23.06 -17.61
CA PRO A 104 -15.70 23.54 -18.56
C PRO A 104 -17.05 22.83 -18.29
N LEU A 105 -18.17 23.48 -18.53
CA LEU A 105 -19.51 22.91 -18.36
C LEU A 105 -19.68 21.52 -19.00
N SER A 106 -18.99 21.25 -20.11
CA SER A 106 -18.96 19.96 -20.78
C SER A 106 -18.26 18.86 -19.96
N GLU A 107 -17.24 19.20 -19.19
CA GLU A 107 -16.52 18.26 -18.32
C GLU A 107 -17.27 17.98 -17.04
N GLU A 108 -17.89 19.02 -16.45
CA GLU A 108 -18.76 18.89 -15.29
C GLU A 108 -19.96 17.98 -15.61
N ASN A 109 -20.56 18.13 -16.78
CA ASN A 109 -21.64 17.25 -17.27
C ASN A 109 -21.15 15.80 -17.44
N ALA A 110 -19.92 15.57 -17.90
CA ALA A 110 -19.36 14.23 -18.06
C ALA A 110 -19.07 13.58 -16.71
N CYS A 111 -18.52 14.33 -15.73
CA CYS A 111 -18.32 13.87 -14.36
C CYS A 111 -19.65 13.56 -13.67
N THR A 112 -20.64 14.44 -13.80
CA THR A 112 -21.99 14.25 -13.27
C THR A 112 -22.62 12.98 -13.84
N ARG A 113 -22.55 12.78 -15.17
CA ARG A 113 -23.07 11.58 -15.82
C ARG A 113 -22.35 10.34 -15.31
N ARG A 114 -21.02 10.33 -15.21
CA ARG A 114 -20.24 9.20 -14.68
C ARG A 114 -20.64 8.88 -13.25
N PHE A 115 -20.85 9.92 -12.43
CA PHE A 115 -21.28 9.75 -11.06
C PHE A 115 -22.60 8.99 -10.95
N PHE A 116 -23.61 9.33 -11.76
CA PHE A 116 -24.89 8.63 -11.74
C PHE A 116 -24.86 7.26 -12.44
N ASP A 117 -24.10 7.14 -13.53
CA ASP A 117 -24.07 5.90 -14.35
C ASP A 117 -23.06 4.88 -13.81
N ARG A 118 -21.97 5.33 -13.14
CA ARG A 118 -20.82 4.51 -12.70
C ARG A 118 -20.39 4.75 -11.25
N TYR A 119 -21.17 5.50 -10.49
CA TYR A 119 -21.00 5.71 -9.06
C TYR A 119 -19.67 6.34 -8.65
N GLY A 120 -19.05 7.18 -9.52
CA GLY A 120 -17.82 7.87 -9.24
C GLY A 120 -17.58 9.08 -10.13
N TRP A 121 -16.92 10.10 -9.58
CA TRP A 121 -16.70 11.38 -10.25
C TRP A 121 -15.60 11.30 -11.30
N TYR A 122 -14.47 10.68 -10.96
CA TYR A 122 -13.29 10.59 -11.82
C TYR A 122 -13.19 9.23 -12.49
N SER A 123 -12.60 9.20 -13.70
CA SER A 123 -12.20 7.97 -14.36
C SER A 123 -10.83 7.51 -13.88
N SER A 124 -10.65 6.22 -13.67
CA SER A 124 -9.39 5.58 -13.37
C SER A 124 -8.62 5.12 -14.63
N MET A 125 -9.11 5.46 -15.82
CA MET A 125 -8.59 4.89 -17.08
C MET A 125 -7.16 5.29 -17.39
N TYR A 126 -6.73 6.52 -17.06
CA TYR A 126 -5.34 6.95 -17.25
C TYR A 126 -4.38 6.10 -16.41
N PHE A 127 -4.71 5.91 -15.14
CA PHE A 127 -3.95 5.05 -14.24
C PHE A 127 -3.91 3.60 -14.76
N TYR A 128 -5.06 3.07 -15.18
CA TYR A 128 -5.16 1.70 -15.69
C TYR A 128 -4.24 1.46 -16.89
N ARG A 129 -4.26 2.36 -17.88
CA ARG A 129 -3.37 2.30 -19.06
C ARG A 129 -1.89 2.38 -18.69
N TRP A 130 -1.56 3.20 -17.69
CA TRP A 130 -0.20 3.26 -17.16
C TRP A 130 0.20 1.92 -16.53
N MET A 131 -0.63 1.33 -15.68
CA MET A 131 -0.36 0.03 -15.06
C MET A 131 -0.21 -1.07 -16.09
N GLU A 132 -1.09 -1.14 -17.10
CA GLU A 132 -0.96 -2.07 -18.23
C GLU A 132 0.37 -1.89 -18.98
N SER A 133 0.82 -0.65 -19.14
CA SER A 133 2.10 -0.36 -19.81
C SER A 133 3.29 -0.81 -18.98
N ILE A 134 3.28 -0.58 -17.67
CA ILE A 134 4.34 -1.04 -16.76
C ILE A 134 4.40 -2.58 -16.73
N ILE A 135 3.26 -3.25 -16.63
CA ILE A 135 3.20 -4.71 -16.67
C ILE A 135 3.73 -5.23 -18.02
N GLY A 136 3.31 -4.62 -19.12
CA GLY A 136 3.80 -4.99 -20.44
C GLY A 136 5.31 -4.85 -20.59
N LEU A 137 5.94 -3.84 -19.98
CA LEU A 137 7.39 -3.68 -19.95
C LEU A 137 8.10 -4.82 -19.22
N GLN A 138 7.49 -5.39 -18.19
CA GLN A 138 8.08 -6.44 -17.36
C GLN A 138 7.70 -7.86 -17.83
N CYS A 139 6.69 -7.99 -18.69
CA CYS A 139 6.12 -9.26 -19.14
C CYS A 139 6.16 -9.40 -20.68
N ASP A 140 7.29 -9.10 -21.32
CA ASP A 140 7.54 -9.32 -22.77
C ASP A 140 6.44 -8.75 -23.69
N GLY A 141 5.85 -7.61 -23.32
CA GLY A 141 4.76 -6.95 -24.02
C GLY A 141 3.35 -7.39 -23.61
N ASN A 142 3.22 -8.40 -22.75
CA ASN A 142 1.92 -8.85 -22.24
C ASN A 142 1.36 -7.87 -21.19
N ARG A 143 0.57 -6.89 -21.63
CA ARG A 143 -0.05 -5.87 -20.78
C ARG A 143 -1.15 -6.44 -19.88
N ARG A 144 -1.65 -7.61 -20.19
CA ARG A 144 -2.72 -8.31 -19.50
C ARG A 144 -2.20 -9.52 -18.72
N ALA A 145 -0.90 -9.51 -18.35
CA ALA A 145 -0.31 -10.59 -17.58
C ALA A 145 -1.11 -10.86 -16.30
N THR A 146 -1.42 -12.14 -16.11
CA THR A 146 -2.21 -12.65 -15.00
C THR A 146 -1.34 -12.91 -13.77
N PHE A 147 -1.95 -13.22 -12.64
CA PHE A 147 -1.20 -13.64 -11.46
C PHE A 147 -0.39 -14.93 -11.71
N ALA A 148 -0.92 -15.87 -12.53
CA ALA A 148 -0.16 -17.06 -12.94
C ALA A 148 1.03 -16.71 -13.83
N ASP A 149 0.88 -15.74 -14.74
CA ASP A 149 2.00 -15.26 -15.54
C ASP A 149 3.10 -14.66 -14.65
N PHE A 150 2.75 -13.89 -13.61
CA PHE A 150 3.72 -13.31 -12.66
C PHE A 150 4.58 -14.38 -11.97
N GLN A 151 3.99 -15.51 -11.60
CA GLN A 151 4.75 -16.65 -11.07
C GLN A 151 5.70 -17.24 -12.14
N THR A 152 5.25 -17.36 -13.38
CA THR A 152 6.06 -17.85 -14.50
C THR A 152 7.26 -16.96 -14.78
N TYR A 153 7.11 -15.65 -14.63
CA TYR A 153 8.21 -14.67 -14.75
C TYR A 153 9.15 -14.69 -13.52
N GLY A 154 8.85 -15.45 -12.48
CA GLY A 154 9.67 -15.53 -11.25
C GLY A 154 9.60 -14.27 -10.38
N PHE A 155 8.54 -13.48 -10.51
CA PHE A 155 8.27 -12.35 -9.64
C PHE A 155 7.96 -12.79 -8.21
N ARG A 156 7.96 -11.85 -7.25
CA ARG A 156 7.47 -12.13 -5.89
C ARG A 156 5.98 -12.48 -5.94
N ASP A 157 5.53 -13.39 -5.08
CA ASP A 157 4.11 -13.69 -4.97
C ASP A 157 3.33 -12.42 -4.58
N LEU A 158 2.34 -12.06 -5.39
CA LEU A 158 1.60 -10.81 -5.28
C LEU A 158 0.17 -11.05 -4.79
N TYR A 159 -0.24 -10.28 -3.78
CA TYR A 159 -1.58 -10.32 -3.20
C TYR A 159 -2.18 -8.91 -3.23
N ILE A 160 -3.25 -8.73 -3.99
CA ILE A 160 -3.96 -7.45 -4.14
C ILE A 160 -5.32 -7.55 -3.47
N VAL A 161 -5.65 -6.58 -2.63
CA VAL A 161 -6.93 -6.53 -1.93
C VAL A 161 -7.86 -5.53 -2.58
N ALA A 162 -9.09 -5.96 -2.89
CA ALA A 162 -10.19 -5.09 -3.27
C ALA A 162 -11.45 -5.40 -2.44
N ALA A 163 -12.37 -4.44 -2.36
CA ALA A 163 -13.65 -4.61 -1.70
C ALA A 163 -14.73 -5.01 -2.71
N ASN A 164 -15.24 -6.23 -2.60
CA ASN A 164 -16.41 -6.70 -3.34
C ASN A 164 -17.67 -6.24 -2.59
N ILE A 165 -18.27 -5.14 -3.04
CA ILE A 165 -19.44 -4.56 -2.38
C ILE A 165 -20.74 -5.31 -2.70
N SER A 166 -20.80 -6.04 -3.80
CA SER A 166 -21.95 -6.90 -4.13
C SER A 166 -22.07 -8.06 -3.15
N ARG A 167 -20.92 -8.59 -2.66
CA ARG A 167 -20.88 -9.71 -1.70
C ARG A 167 -20.50 -9.27 -0.28
N GLN A 168 -20.28 -7.98 -0.05
CA GLN A 168 -19.93 -7.41 1.25
C GLN A 168 -18.73 -8.09 1.91
N ARG A 169 -17.66 -8.32 1.12
CA ARG A 169 -16.44 -8.98 1.60
C ARG A 169 -15.18 -8.41 0.98
N THR A 170 -14.08 -8.62 1.68
CA THR A 170 -12.74 -8.46 1.10
C THR A 170 -12.48 -9.57 0.09
N GLU A 171 -11.97 -9.20 -1.08
CA GLU A 171 -11.48 -10.14 -2.09
C GLU A 171 -9.96 -10.01 -2.20
N VAL A 172 -9.25 -11.14 -2.15
CA VAL A 172 -7.79 -11.19 -2.31
C VAL A 172 -7.49 -11.81 -3.65
N PHE A 173 -6.89 -11.04 -4.55
CA PHE A 173 -6.44 -11.47 -5.86
C PHE A 173 -4.98 -11.90 -5.77
N SER A 174 -4.69 -13.13 -6.18
CA SER A 174 -3.36 -13.73 -6.16
C SER A 174 -3.29 -14.93 -7.10
N ALA A 175 -2.10 -15.46 -7.34
CA ALA A 175 -1.96 -16.71 -8.08
C ALA A 175 -2.61 -17.92 -7.37
N GLU A 176 -2.78 -17.84 -6.04
CA GLU A 176 -3.44 -18.90 -5.27
C GLU A 176 -4.97 -18.88 -5.39
N THR A 177 -5.57 -17.70 -5.50
CA THR A 177 -7.03 -17.54 -5.43
C THR A 177 -7.66 -17.22 -6.78
N THR A 178 -6.97 -16.48 -7.63
CA THR A 178 -7.47 -15.94 -8.89
C THR A 178 -6.37 -15.92 -9.96
N PRO A 179 -5.77 -17.10 -10.30
CA PRO A 179 -4.58 -17.18 -11.16
C PRO A 179 -4.76 -16.53 -12.53
N ASP A 180 -5.99 -16.60 -13.09
CA ASP A 180 -6.30 -16.15 -14.44
C ASP A 180 -6.71 -14.66 -14.52
N VAL A 181 -6.81 -13.97 -13.38
CA VAL A 181 -7.13 -12.54 -13.36
C VAL A 181 -5.90 -11.74 -13.77
N ALA A 182 -6.08 -10.76 -14.66
CA ALA A 182 -5.01 -9.83 -15.02
C ALA A 182 -4.67 -8.94 -13.82
N VAL A 183 -3.38 -8.82 -13.53
CA VAL A 183 -2.90 -8.02 -12.37
C VAL A 183 -3.33 -6.55 -12.49
N ALA A 184 -3.30 -5.97 -13.69
CA ALA A 184 -3.77 -4.59 -13.91
C ALA A 184 -5.23 -4.38 -13.49
N ASP A 185 -6.10 -5.38 -13.70
CA ASP A 185 -7.51 -5.30 -13.33
C ASP A 185 -7.67 -5.29 -11.81
N ALA A 186 -7.00 -6.20 -11.12
CA ALA A 186 -7.02 -6.27 -9.66
C ALA A 186 -6.53 -4.95 -9.03
N VAL A 187 -5.42 -4.39 -9.53
CA VAL A 187 -4.88 -3.11 -9.03
C VAL A 187 -5.85 -1.96 -9.32
N ARG A 188 -6.48 -1.94 -10.50
CA ARG A 188 -7.49 -0.92 -10.83
C ARG A 188 -8.69 -0.98 -9.89
N MET A 189 -9.20 -2.17 -9.59
CA MET A 189 -10.29 -2.36 -8.61
C MET A 189 -9.84 -1.89 -7.22
N SER A 190 -8.65 -2.32 -6.80
CA SER A 190 -8.08 -1.99 -5.49
C SER A 190 -7.91 -0.49 -5.22
N MET A 191 -7.67 0.33 -6.25
CA MET A 191 -7.46 1.77 -6.11
C MET A 191 -8.72 2.62 -6.35
N SER A 192 -9.86 2.00 -6.67
CA SER A 192 -11.10 2.70 -7.01
C SER A 192 -11.85 3.18 -5.76
N ILE A 193 -11.37 4.28 -5.17
CA ILE A 193 -11.95 4.90 -3.97
C ILE A 193 -13.42 5.24 -4.23
N PRO A 194 -14.36 4.73 -3.39
CA PRO A 194 -15.80 4.93 -3.58
C PRO A 194 -16.18 6.40 -3.77
N LEU A 195 -17.07 6.66 -4.70
CA LEU A 195 -17.56 7.98 -5.11
C LEU A 195 -16.49 8.86 -5.78
N PHE A 196 -15.23 8.74 -5.43
CA PHE A 196 -14.13 9.49 -6.05
C PHE A 196 -13.80 8.91 -7.44
N PHE A 197 -13.49 7.62 -7.52
CA PHE A 197 -13.37 6.91 -8.78
C PHE A 197 -14.63 6.10 -9.09
N GLU A 198 -14.85 5.78 -10.37
CA GLU A 198 -15.91 4.90 -10.82
C GLU A 198 -15.82 3.52 -10.12
N ALA A 199 -16.95 2.99 -9.66
CA ALA A 199 -17.04 1.61 -9.21
C ALA A 199 -16.96 0.68 -10.42
N LEU A 200 -16.25 -0.44 -10.28
CA LEU A 200 -15.97 -1.34 -11.41
C LEU A 200 -16.76 -2.63 -11.28
N GLN A 201 -17.59 -2.92 -12.29
CA GLN A 201 -18.16 -4.27 -12.42
C GLN A 201 -17.13 -5.20 -13.05
N PHE A 202 -16.94 -6.38 -12.46
CA PHE A 202 -15.98 -7.38 -12.93
C PHE A 202 -16.53 -8.80 -12.74
N ASP A 203 -16.45 -9.62 -13.78
CA ASP A 203 -16.98 -10.98 -13.79
C ASP A 203 -15.94 -12.08 -13.50
N GLY A 204 -14.71 -11.69 -13.22
CA GLY A 204 -13.55 -12.56 -13.04
C GLY A 204 -12.59 -12.57 -14.25
N THR A 205 -13.01 -12.02 -15.40
CA THR A 205 -12.22 -11.96 -16.63
C THR A 205 -12.17 -10.58 -17.26
N GLN A 206 -13.29 -9.84 -17.21
CA GLN A 206 -13.43 -8.54 -17.86
C GLN A 206 -14.35 -7.60 -17.10
N PHE A 207 -14.17 -6.30 -17.36
CA PHE A 207 -15.04 -5.27 -16.83
C PHE A 207 -16.35 -5.14 -17.61
N GLY A 208 -17.41 -4.69 -16.93
CA GLY A 208 -18.71 -4.36 -17.49
C GLY A 208 -19.83 -5.35 -17.12
N ALA A 209 -19.51 -6.40 -16.41
CA ALA A 209 -20.47 -7.37 -15.88
C ALA A 209 -19.99 -7.90 -14.52
N GLY A 210 -20.80 -8.69 -13.82
CA GLY A 210 -20.44 -9.33 -12.57
C GLY A 210 -20.62 -8.46 -11.34
N ASP A 211 -19.81 -8.72 -10.32
CA ASP A 211 -19.85 -8.02 -9.03
C ASP A 211 -19.25 -6.61 -9.11
N PHE A 212 -19.69 -5.73 -8.22
CA PHE A 212 -19.09 -4.40 -8.07
C PHE A 212 -17.92 -4.42 -7.10
N TYR A 213 -16.82 -3.86 -7.56
CA TYR A 213 -15.59 -3.69 -6.79
C TYR A 213 -15.24 -2.22 -6.61
N VAL A 214 -14.70 -1.93 -5.45
CA VAL A 214 -14.15 -0.61 -5.07
C VAL A 214 -12.84 -0.81 -4.30
N ASP A 215 -12.22 0.30 -3.89
CA ASP A 215 -10.94 0.34 -3.17
C ASP A 215 -10.93 -0.65 -1.99
N GLY A 216 -9.87 -1.46 -1.94
CA GLY A 216 -9.69 -2.49 -0.91
C GLY A 216 -9.67 -1.95 0.51
N GLY A 217 -9.23 -0.72 0.66
CA GLY A 217 -9.22 -0.06 1.96
C GLY A 217 -10.59 0.18 2.58
N LEU A 218 -11.69 -0.03 1.85
CA LEU A 218 -13.03 0.01 2.43
C LEU A 218 -13.22 -1.05 3.51
N TYR A 219 -12.70 -2.25 3.31
CA TYR A 219 -12.82 -3.36 4.25
C TYR A 219 -11.50 -3.76 4.89
N ASP A 220 -10.39 -3.69 4.14
CA ASP A 220 -9.10 -4.15 4.60
C ASP A 220 -7.96 -3.33 3.97
N ASN A 221 -7.61 -2.25 4.63
CA ASN A 221 -6.61 -1.31 4.12
C ASN A 221 -5.16 -1.69 4.44
N PHE A 222 -4.95 -2.60 5.40
CA PHE A 222 -3.61 -3.03 5.83
C PHE A 222 -3.58 -4.54 6.06
N PRO A 223 -3.51 -5.33 4.99
CA PRO A 223 -3.82 -6.75 4.99
C PRO A 223 -2.67 -7.64 5.51
N THR A 224 -2.09 -7.33 6.66
CA THR A 224 -1.01 -8.11 7.28
C THR A 224 -1.41 -9.54 7.60
N HIS A 225 -2.69 -9.74 7.95
CA HIS A 225 -3.25 -11.04 8.32
C HIS A 225 -3.30 -12.05 7.16
N ILE A 226 -3.16 -11.61 5.89
CA ILE A 226 -3.08 -12.53 4.74
C ILE A 226 -1.97 -13.55 4.97
N PHE A 227 -0.84 -13.09 5.53
CA PHE A 227 0.32 -13.94 5.78
C PHE A 227 0.37 -14.57 7.16
N ASP A 228 -0.64 -14.35 8.02
CA ASP A 228 -0.74 -14.98 9.33
C ASP A 228 -1.27 -16.42 9.23
N LYS A 229 -0.56 -17.20 8.43
CA LYS A 229 -0.79 -18.63 8.18
C LYS A 229 0.54 -19.36 8.20
N GLU A 230 0.54 -20.56 8.74
CA GLU A 230 1.74 -21.39 8.90
C GLU A 230 2.47 -21.64 7.56
N GLN A 231 1.70 -21.80 6.49
CA GLN A 231 2.25 -22.06 5.13
C GLN A 231 3.14 -20.92 4.58
N TYR A 232 3.03 -19.70 5.11
CA TYR A 232 3.82 -18.54 4.67
C TYR A 232 5.01 -18.24 5.60
N ALA A 233 5.16 -19.01 6.68
CA ALA A 233 6.29 -18.86 7.59
C ALA A 233 7.29 -19.96 7.40
N ASN A 234 8.58 -19.63 7.51
CA ASN A 234 9.65 -20.61 7.49
C ASN A 234 9.99 -21.09 8.91
N TRP A 235 9.97 -20.16 9.90
CA TRP A 235 10.44 -20.47 11.27
C TRP A 235 9.85 -19.57 12.37
N ALA A 236 9.24 -18.45 12.02
CA ALA A 236 8.76 -17.47 12.99
C ALA A 236 7.22 -17.37 13.03
N PHE A 237 6.51 -18.51 13.06
CA PHE A 237 5.07 -18.58 13.22
C PHE A 237 4.70 -18.94 14.65
N ARG A 238 3.94 -18.08 15.32
CA ARG A 238 3.50 -18.31 16.68
C ARG A 238 2.24 -17.50 17.02
N ASP A 239 1.39 -18.06 17.86
CA ASP A 239 0.14 -17.45 18.32
C ASP A 239 -0.75 -16.99 17.14
N ASN A 240 -0.75 -17.78 16.05
CA ASN A 240 -1.40 -17.47 14.77
C ASN A 240 -0.88 -16.19 14.10
N ILE A 241 0.37 -15.81 14.37
CA ILE A 241 1.04 -14.64 13.79
C ILE A 241 2.31 -15.08 13.08
N ASN A 242 2.46 -14.59 11.86
CA ASN A 242 3.69 -14.75 11.10
C ASN A 242 4.60 -13.52 11.33
N TRP A 243 5.59 -13.69 12.19
CA TRP A 243 6.56 -12.66 12.52
C TRP A 243 7.57 -12.36 11.38
N GLU A 244 7.55 -13.15 10.32
CA GLU A 244 8.29 -12.90 9.09
C GLU A 244 7.60 -11.87 8.18
N THR A 245 6.54 -11.22 8.66
CA THR A 245 5.80 -10.17 7.94
C THR A 245 6.20 -8.80 8.44
N LEU A 246 6.64 -7.93 7.53
CA LEU A 246 6.88 -6.51 7.76
C LEU A 246 5.79 -5.70 7.10
N GLY A 247 5.15 -4.81 7.85
CA GLY A 247 4.18 -3.87 7.34
C GLY A 247 4.76 -2.46 7.16
N LEU A 248 4.37 -1.78 6.10
CA LEU A 248 4.60 -0.35 5.90
C LEU A 248 3.26 0.39 6.04
N PHE A 249 3.12 1.17 7.10
CA PHE A 249 1.87 1.81 7.50
C PHE A 249 1.96 3.32 7.38
N LEU A 250 1.18 3.92 6.50
CA LEU A 250 1.04 5.37 6.40
C LEU A 250 0.20 5.88 7.57
N ARG A 251 0.86 6.53 8.53
CA ARG A 251 0.26 7.07 9.75
C ARG A 251 -0.08 8.54 9.54
N GLN A 252 -1.29 8.92 9.91
CA GLN A 252 -1.71 10.30 9.91
C GLN A 252 -1.03 11.07 11.06
N GLU A 253 -0.40 12.19 10.75
CA GLU A 253 0.37 12.97 11.72
C GLU A 253 -0.52 13.84 12.60
N GLN A 254 -1.55 14.47 12.02
CA GLN A 254 -2.52 15.28 12.75
C GLN A 254 -3.70 14.45 13.24
N SER A 255 -4.09 14.63 14.50
CA SER A 255 -5.36 14.11 14.97
C SER A 255 -6.52 14.77 14.22
N LEU A 256 -7.63 14.03 14.03
CA LEU A 256 -8.83 14.61 13.40
C LEU A 256 -9.38 15.80 14.20
N GLN A 257 -9.07 15.89 15.49
CA GLN A 257 -9.49 16.96 16.39
C GLN A 257 -8.76 18.29 16.16
N ASP A 258 -7.56 18.24 15.56
CA ASP A 258 -6.73 19.42 15.32
C ASP A 258 -6.93 20.03 13.92
N ARG A 259 -7.85 19.49 13.14
CA ARG A 259 -8.14 19.99 11.79
C ARG A 259 -9.16 21.12 11.80
N GLU A 260 -8.94 22.12 10.96
CA GLU A 260 -9.97 23.10 10.64
C GLU A 260 -11.24 22.37 10.15
N PRO A 261 -12.44 22.83 10.60
CA PRO A 261 -13.69 22.19 10.18
C PRO A 261 -13.89 22.35 8.67
N GLU A 262 -14.07 21.25 7.98
CA GLU A 262 -14.39 21.23 6.56
C GLU A 262 -15.89 21.25 6.37
N ILE A 263 -16.41 22.39 5.86
CA ILE A 263 -17.85 22.59 5.64
C ILE A 263 -18.16 22.35 4.15
N PRO A 264 -18.90 21.27 3.80
CA PRO A 264 -19.22 21.00 2.41
C PRO A 264 -20.17 22.04 1.84
N GLY A 265 -19.85 22.57 0.66
CA GLY A 265 -20.67 23.57 -0.04
C GLY A 265 -21.77 22.97 -0.93
N ASP A 266 -21.67 21.65 -1.22
CA ASP A 266 -22.62 20.93 -2.06
C ASP A 266 -22.76 19.45 -1.65
N VAL A 267 -23.71 18.75 -2.24
CA VAL A 267 -24.02 17.33 -1.95
C VAL A 267 -22.83 16.43 -2.28
N TRP A 268 -22.09 16.73 -3.34
CA TRP A 268 -20.92 15.96 -3.74
C TRP A 268 -19.81 16.05 -2.69
N GLN A 269 -19.48 17.26 -2.26
CA GLN A 269 -18.49 17.47 -1.19
C GLN A 269 -18.93 16.81 0.12
N PHE A 270 -20.23 16.87 0.45
CA PHE A 270 -20.77 16.18 1.62
C PHE A 270 -20.60 14.65 1.53
N LEU A 271 -20.97 14.03 0.41
CA LEU A 271 -20.82 12.58 0.22
C LEU A 271 -19.36 12.14 0.24
N THR A 272 -18.47 12.91 -0.39
CA THR A 272 -17.03 12.64 -0.39
C THR A 272 -16.45 12.78 1.02
N LEU A 273 -16.85 13.80 1.77
CA LEU A 273 -16.43 14.00 3.16
C LEU A 273 -16.92 12.88 4.05
N ALA A 274 -18.19 12.48 3.94
CA ALA A 274 -18.79 11.40 4.70
C ALA A 274 -18.10 10.05 4.40
N ALA A 275 -17.92 9.72 3.11
CA ALA A 275 -17.23 8.51 2.69
C ALA A 275 -15.79 8.46 3.21
N ARG A 276 -15.05 9.58 3.09
CA ARG A 276 -13.67 9.70 3.60
C ARG A 276 -13.59 9.49 5.11
N ASN A 277 -14.53 10.06 5.88
CA ASN A 277 -14.55 9.92 7.33
C ASN A 277 -14.89 8.50 7.77
N LEU A 278 -15.87 7.85 7.14
CA LEU A 278 -16.21 6.45 7.42
C LEU A 278 -15.04 5.52 7.10
N TYR A 279 -14.44 5.70 5.92
CA TYR A 279 -13.27 4.97 5.48
C TYR A 279 -12.10 5.11 6.47
N HIS A 280 -11.82 6.34 6.89
CA HIS A 280 -10.72 6.61 7.83
C HIS A 280 -10.97 6.05 9.23
N SER A 281 -12.17 6.23 9.76
CA SER A 281 -12.56 5.73 11.10
C SER A 281 -12.41 4.22 11.21
N HIS A 282 -12.85 3.49 10.19
CA HIS A 282 -12.74 2.02 10.15
C HIS A 282 -11.27 1.57 10.16
N GLN A 283 -10.41 2.21 9.36
CA GLN A 283 -8.99 1.83 9.26
C GLN A 283 -8.20 2.05 10.54
N MET A 284 -8.42 3.20 11.19
CA MET A 284 -7.71 3.54 12.42
C MET A 284 -8.10 2.62 13.57
N SER A 285 -9.38 2.28 13.66
CA SER A 285 -9.88 1.36 14.70
C SER A 285 -9.20 -0.01 14.58
N ALA A 286 -9.16 -0.60 13.40
CA ALA A 286 -8.58 -1.92 13.18
C ALA A 286 -7.09 -2.00 13.57
N TYR A 287 -6.27 -1.03 13.16
CA TYR A 287 -4.84 -1.00 13.49
C TYR A 287 -4.55 -0.70 14.96
N GLN A 288 -5.32 0.23 15.56
CA GLN A 288 -5.10 0.60 16.97
C GLN A 288 -5.47 -0.52 17.94
N THR A 289 -6.42 -1.38 17.57
CA THR A 289 -6.87 -2.49 18.41
C THR A 289 -5.96 -3.71 18.35
N ASN A 290 -5.06 -3.80 17.36
CA ASN A 290 -4.11 -4.91 17.26
C ASN A 290 -2.69 -4.48 17.70
N PRO A 291 -2.31 -4.66 18.97
CA PRO A 291 -0.99 -4.27 19.46
C PRO A 291 0.15 -5.07 18.80
N VAL A 292 -0.12 -6.25 18.26
CA VAL A 292 0.88 -7.11 17.62
C VAL A 292 1.38 -6.49 16.31
N ASP A 293 0.49 -5.96 15.50
CA ASP A 293 0.87 -5.35 14.22
C ASP A 293 1.83 -4.16 14.40
N LYS A 294 1.76 -3.45 15.52
CA LYS A 294 2.70 -2.35 15.83
C LYS A 294 4.15 -2.79 15.92
N HIS A 295 4.40 -4.05 16.27
CA HIS A 295 5.76 -4.56 16.47
C HIS A 295 6.44 -5.02 15.18
N ARG A 296 5.65 -5.34 14.18
CA ARG A 296 6.09 -5.75 12.85
C ARG A 296 5.78 -4.71 11.78
N THR A 297 5.58 -3.44 12.18
CA THR A 297 5.16 -2.37 11.28
C THR A 297 6.05 -1.13 11.40
N VAL A 298 6.52 -0.65 10.26
CA VAL A 298 7.13 0.66 10.12
C VAL A 298 6.03 1.69 9.94
N GLU A 299 5.87 2.58 10.92
CA GLU A 299 4.92 3.70 10.84
C GLU A 299 5.57 4.87 10.12
N ILE A 300 5.04 5.24 8.97
CA ILE A 300 5.53 6.32 8.11
C ILE A 300 4.58 7.50 8.26
N SER A 301 5.09 8.70 8.63
CA SER A 301 4.29 9.91 8.69
C SER A 301 3.78 10.31 7.31
N ASP A 302 2.52 10.74 7.23
CA ASP A 302 1.93 11.32 6.02
C ASP A 302 2.25 12.81 5.85
N CYS A 303 3.05 13.39 6.73
CA CYS A 303 3.45 14.81 6.73
C CYS A 303 2.26 15.79 6.67
N GLY A 304 1.09 15.37 7.17
CA GLY A 304 -0.15 16.16 7.08
C GLY A 304 -0.78 16.24 5.68
N ILE A 305 -0.25 15.49 4.71
CA ILE A 305 -0.73 15.48 3.32
C ILE A 305 -1.96 14.58 3.18
N SER A 306 -3.00 15.07 2.49
CA SER A 306 -4.23 14.31 2.25
C SER A 306 -4.00 13.17 1.23
N ALA A 307 -4.65 12.02 1.43
CA ALA A 307 -4.62 10.91 0.48
C ALA A 307 -5.15 11.27 -0.93
N LEU A 308 -6.04 12.26 -1.00
CA LEU A 308 -6.69 12.71 -2.24
C LEU A 308 -6.05 13.98 -2.85
N GLU A 309 -4.88 14.37 -2.37
CA GLU A 309 -4.15 15.56 -2.82
C GLU A 309 -3.29 15.23 -4.06
N PHE A 310 -3.95 15.01 -5.19
CA PHE A 310 -3.31 14.58 -6.43
C PHE A 310 -2.50 15.66 -7.17
N ASP A 311 -2.33 16.87 -6.61
CA ASP A 311 -1.57 17.98 -7.19
C ASP A 311 -0.10 18.04 -6.74
N ILE A 312 0.43 16.93 -6.28
CA ILE A 312 1.84 16.80 -5.89
C ILE A 312 2.69 16.52 -7.12
N GLU A 313 3.43 17.54 -7.54
CA GLU A 313 4.36 17.40 -8.66
C GLU A 313 5.64 16.64 -8.24
N PRO A 314 6.20 15.79 -9.10
CA PRO A 314 7.49 15.14 -8.86
C PRO A 314 8.59 16.17 -8.55
N GLY A 315 9.33 15.94 -7.46
CA GLY A 315 10.41 16.85 -7.02
C GLY A 315 9.96 18.10 -6.26
N SER A 316 8.65 18.34 -6.10
CA SER A 316 8.12 19.41 -5.23
C SER A 316 8.53 19.16 -3.76
N GLU A 317 8.39 20.19 -2.91
CA GLU A 317 8.69 20.07 -1.48
C GLU A 317 7.85 18.98 -0.79
N ARG A 318 6.56 18.90 -1.10
CA ARG A 318 5.66 17.86 -0.57
C ARG A 318 6.05 16.47 -1.02
N HIS A 319 6.47 16.32 -2.28
CA HIS A 319 7.00 15.05 -2.79
C HIS A 319 8.25 14.61 -2.02
N LYS A 320 9.20 15.55 -1.77
CA LYS A 320 10.41 15.27 -0.99
C LYS A 320 10.09 14.93 0.46
N GLN A 321 9.19 15.67 1.10
CA GLN A 321 8.76 15.41 2.48
C GLN A 321 8.22 13.99 2.64
N LEU A 322 7.32 13.54 1.77
CA LEU A 322 6.81 12.17 1.80
C LEU A 322 7.91 11.14 1.57
N PHE A 323 8.76 11.36 0.58
CA PHE A 323 9.87 10.46 0.28
C PHE A 323 10.83 10.33 1.46
N ASP A 324 11.24 11.45 2.05
CA ASP A 324 12.17 11.48 3.19
C ASP A 324 11.52 10.91 4.46
N SER A 325 10.22 11.10 4.66
CA SER A 325 9.46 10.48 5.74
C SER A 325 9.54 8.94 5.67
N GLY A 326 9.38 8.37 4.47
CA GLY A 326 9.54 6.93 4.27
C GLY A 326 10.95 6.43 4.61
N ARG A 327 11.98 7.15 4.13
CA ARG A 327 13.39 6.83 4.45
C ARG A 327 13.65 6.86 5.95
N GLN A 328 13.22 7.94 6.61
CA GLN A 328 13.46 8.14 8.04
C GLN A 328 12.73 7.08 8.87
N ALA A 329 11.49 6.76 8.54
CA ALA A 329 10.71 5.77 9.28
C ALA A 329 11.36 4.38 9.27
N VAL A 330 11.90 3.95 8.12
CA VAL A 330 12.62 2.66 8.05
C VAL A 330 13.92 2.72 8.84
N ARG A 331 14.68 3.80 8.74
CA ARG A 331 15.90 3.99 9.55
C ARG A 331 15.61 3.94 11.04
N ASP A 332 14.59 4.67 11.50
CA ASP A 332 14.19 4.68 12.91
C ASP A 332 13.73 3.30 13.39
N PHE A 333 13.03 2.56 12.55
CA PHE A 333 12.57 1.21 12.89
C PHE A 333 13.73 0.22 13.10
N PHE A 334 14.80 0.35 12.33
CA PHE A 334 15.97 -0.53 12.42
C PHE A 334 17.10 0.03 13.28
N GLU A 335 17.28 1.34 13.39
CA GLU A 335 18.33 2.03 14.16
C GLU A 335 17.95 2.31 15.62
N ILE A 336 16.75 1.92 16.09
CA ILE A 336 16.31 2.23 17.44
C ILE A 336 17.36 1.80 18.44
N ASP A 337 18.03 2.81 18.95
CA ASP A 337 19.02 2.78 20.03
C ASP A 337 18.49 1.91 21.18
N SER A 338 19.27 0.93 21.56
CA SER A 338 19.00 -0.06 22.61
C SER A 338 18.60 0.52 23.99
N ARG A 339 18.53 1.85 24.13
CA ARG A 339 18.26 2.57 25.38
C ARG A 339 16.81 2.93 25.63
N ARG A 340 15.88 2.79 24.68
CA ARG A 340 14.50 3.31 24.80
C ARG A 340 13.36 2.34 24.42
N SER A 341 13.52 1.04 24.44
CA SER A 341 12.52 0.22 23.79
C SER A 341 11.81 -0.84 24.63
N PRO A 342 10.49 -0.80 24.72
CA PRO A 342 9.66 -1.99 24.92
C PRO A 342 9.90 -3.09 23.87
N ARG A 343 10.41 -2.72 22.68
CA ARG A 343 10.80 -3.62 21.56
C ARG A 343 11.95 -4.56 21.92
N LYS A 344 12.79 -4.19 22.89
CA LYS A 344 13.80 -5.09 23.45
C LYS A 344 13.20 -6.40 23.99
N LYS A 345 12.03 -6.29 24.64
CA LYS A 345 11.27 -7.45 25.14
C LYS A 345 10.81 -8.38 24.03
N ILE A 346 10.51 -7.88 22.83
CA ILE A 346 9.93 -8.65 21.74
C ILE A 346 11.00 -9.42 20.98
N VAL A 347 12.16 -8.81 20.70
CA VAL A 347 13.30 -9.54 20.12
C VAL A 347 13.80 -10.61 21.10
N GLU A 348 13.81 -10.30 22.39
CA GLU A 348 14.09 -11.29 23.45
C GLU A 348 12.97 -12.34 23.51
N THR A 349 11.70 -11.95 23.44
CA THR A 349 10.56 -12.86 23.38
C THR A 349 10.59 -13.72 22.12
N ILE A 350 10.86 -13.17 20.94
CA ILE A 350 11.02 -13.93 19.69
C ILE A 350 12.21 -14.89 19.81
N LYS A 351 13.35 -14.46 20.37
CA LYS A 351 14.53 -15.34 20.61
C LYS A 351 14.24 -16.45 21.61
N GLU A 352 13.62 -16.13 22.73
CA GLU A 352 13.29 -17.12 23.76
C GLU A 352 12.30 -18.17 23.26
N HIS A 353 11.47 -17.81 22.29
CA HIS A 353 10.45 -18.68 21.76
C HIS A 353 10.84 -19.44 20.47
N VAL A 354 11.83 -18.95 19.75
CA VAL A 354 12.43 -19.65 18.59
C VAL A 354 13.53 -20.62 19.04
N GLN A 355 14.12 -20.42 20.24
CA GLN A 355 15.18 -21.26 20.79
C GLN A 355 14.71 -22.24 21.86
N ALA A 356 13.42 -22.27 22.18
CA ALA A 356 12.88 -23.31 23.06
C ALA A 356 12.67 -24.60 22.26
N PRO A 357 13.19 -25.76 22.75
CA PRO A 357 13.11 -27.06 22.08
C PRO A 357 11.69 -27.56 21.86
#